data_6b98ae4a4912ccf948623cdb60584ab6
#
_entry.id   6b98ae4a4912ccf948623cdb60584ab6
#
_cell.length_a   1.000
_cell.length_b   1.000
_cell.length_c   1.000
_cell.angle_alpha   90.00
_cell.angle_beta   90.00
_cell.angle_gamma   90.00
#
_symmetry.space_group_name_H-M   'P 1'
#
loop_
_entity.id
_entity.type
_entity.pdbx_description
1 polymer ?
#
loop_
_entity_poly.entity_id
_entity_poly.type
_entity_poly.pdbx_seq_one_letter_code
_entity_poly.pdbx_strand_id
1 'polypeptide(L)' 'MEQNRVVDTPQGALTYLLVKKRVKNLNLRLNRQGQAILSVPLRCPEEQADQFI' A
#
# COMPACT_ATOMS: atom_id res chain seq x y z
N MET A 1 -10.58 2.10 -5.20
CA MET A 1 -10.92 1.87 -3.78
C MET A 1 -9.71 2.16 -2.93
N GLU A 2 -9.94 2.79 -1.79
CA GLU A 2 -8.88 3.12 -0.85
C GLU A 2 -9.12 2.38 0.45
N GLN A 3 -8.03 1.93 1.08
CA GLN A 3 -8.11 1.14 2.29
C GLN A 3 -6.86 1.37 3.13
N ASN A 4 -7.04 1.67 4.42
CA ASN A 4 -5.93 1.74 5.36
C ASN A 4 -5.58 0.33 5.81
N ARG A 5 -4.28 -0.02 5.72
CA ARG A 5 -3.79 -1.32 6.14
C ARG A 5 -2.63 -1.18 7.10
N VAL A 6 -2.49 -2.17 7.96
CA VAL A 6 -1.41 -2.22 8.93
C VAL A 6 -0.59 -3.48 8.68
N VAL A 7 0.72 -3.33 8.57
CA VAL A 7 1.65 -4.42 8.34
C VAL A 7 2.64 -4.49 9.49
N ASP A 8 2.82 -5.67 10.05
CA ASP A 8 3.84 -5.87 11.08
C ASP A 8 5.21 -5.99 10.43
N THR A 9 6.16 -5.19 10.91
CA THR A 9 7.53 -5.24 10.46
C THR A 9 8.45 -5.48 11.65
N PRO A 10 9.71 -5.87 11.43
CA PRO A 10 10.66 -5.99 12.52
C PRO A 10 10.86 -4.71 13.34
N GLN A 11 10.51 -3.57 12.77
CA GLN A 11 10.66 -2.26 13.41
C GLN A 11 9.36 -1.78 14.04
N GLY A 12 8.28 -2.56 13.94
CA GLY A 12 6.98 -2.20 14.49
C GLY A 12 5.90 -2.22 13.44
N ALA A 13 4.71 -1.78 13.80
CA ALA A 13 3.56 -1.73 12.89
C ALA A 13 3.71 -0.57 11.92
N LEU A 14 3.49 -0.84 10.64
CA LEU A 14 3.50 0.18 9.60
C LEU A 14 2.10 0.30 9.00
N THR A 15 1.56 1.52 9.02
CA THR A 15 0.26 1.81 8.42
C THR A 15 0.46 2.47 7.07
N TYR A 16 -0.26 2.00 6.06
CA TYR A 16 -0.20 2.60 4.74
C TYR A 16 -1.58 2.63 4.10
N LEU A 17 -1.75 3.50 3.10
CA LEU A 17 -2.98 3.60 2.33
C LEU A 17 -2.84 2.77 1.07
N LEU A 18 -3.71 1.78 0.91
CA LEU A 18 -3.77 0.96 -0.29
C LEU A 18 -4.82 1.54 -1.23
N VAL A 19 -4.40 1.87 -2.45
CA VAL A 19 -5.30 2.41 -3.47
C VAL A 19 -5.30 1.47 -4.67
N LYS A 20 -6.46 0.91 -4.98
CA LYS A 20 -6.62 0.05 -6.15
C LYS A 20 -7.10 0.90 -7.32
N LYS A 21 -6.36 0.86 -8.41
CA LYS A 21 -6.61 1.67 -9.60
C LYS A 21 -6.43 0.85 -10.87
N ARG A 22 -6.87 1.41 -11.97
CA ARG A 22 -6.60 0.83 -13.29
C ARG A 22 -5.19 1.19 -13.74
N VAL A 23 -4.22 0.56 -13.11
CA VAL A 23 -2.80 0.74 -13.46
C VAL A 23 -2.19 -0.62 -13.71
N LYS A 24 -1.07 -0.65 -14.40
CA LYS A 24 -0.39 -1.91 -14.71
C LYS A 24 0.63 -2.29 -13.68
N ASN A 25 1.19 -1.33 -12.97
CA ASN A 25 2.31 -1.55 -12.06
C ASN A 25 2.00 -1.02 -10.68
N LEU A 26 2.70 -1.58 -9.70
CA LEU A 26 2.67 -1.08 -8.34
C LEU A 26 3.44 0.24 -8.28
N ASN A 27 2.97 1.15 -7.44
CA ASN A 27 3.61 2.44 -7.27
C ASN A 27 3.49 2.87 -5.81
N LEU A 28 4.63 3.03 -5.14
CA LEU A 28 4.70 3.44 -3.75
C LEU A 28 5.24 4.85 -3.65
N ARG A 29 4.58 5.69 -2.86
CA ARG A 29 5.04 7.05 -2.62
C ARG A 29 4.63 7.52 -1.23
N LEU A 30 5.26 8.60 -0.78
CA LEU A 30 4.92 9.24 0.48
C LEU A 30 4.21 10.55 0.20
N ASN A 31 3.18 10.84 1.02
CA ASN A 31 2.52 12.13 0.94
C ASN A 31 3.21 13.15 1.86
N ARG A 32 2.68 14.38 1.93
CA ARG A 32 3.26 15.45 2.74
C ARG A 32 3.26 15.12 4.22
N GLN A 33 2.35 14.28 4.65
CA GLN A 33 2.23 13.90 6.06
C GLN A 33 3.12 12.73 6.42
N GLY A 34 3.91 12.22 5.47
CA GLY A 34 4.77 11.08 5.70
C GLY A 34 4.08 9.74 5.62
N GLN A 35 2.82 9.73 5.20
CA GLN A 35 2.07 8.49 5.06
C GLN A 35 2.43 7.79 3.75
N ALA A 36 2.66 6.49 3.82
CA ALA A 36 2.92 5.68 2.63
C ALA A 36 1.62 5.44 1.88
N ILE A 37 1.66 5.61 0.56
CA ILE A 37 0.52 5.36 -0.32
C ILE A 37 0.97 4.38 -1.38
N LEU A 38 0.34 3.20 -1.41
CA LEU A 38 0.64 2.17 -2.39
C LEU A 38 -0.51 2.07 -3.39
N SER A 39 -0.21 2.36 -4.65
CA SER A 39 -1.16 2.21 -5.75
C SER A 39 -0.92 0.87 -6.42
N VAL A 40 -1.98 0.08 -6.59
CA VAL A 40 -1.87 -1.26 -7.15
C VAL A 40 -2.95 -1.47 -8.21
N PRO A 41 -2.75 -2.45 -9.12
CA PRO A 41 -3.80 -2.84 -10.05
C PRO A 41 -5.04 -3.36 -9.31
N LEU A 42 -6.19 -3.23 -9.94
CA LEU A 42 -7.45 -3.70 -9.34
C LEU A 42 -7.42 -5.18 -8.99
N ARG A 43 -6.62 -5.96 -9.70
CA ARG A 43 -6.51 -7.41 -9.48
C ARG A 43 -5.55 -7.79 -8.37
N CYS A 44 -4.77 -6.86 -7.87
CA CYS A 44 -3.75 -7.17 -6.89
C CYS A 44 -4.38 -7.52 -5.55
N PRO A 45 -4.10 -8.71 -5.00
CA PRO A 45 -4.60 -9.05 -3.66
C PRO A 45 -3.93 -8.19 -2.60
N GLU A 46 -4.63 -7.96 -1.52
CA GLU A 46 -4.10 -7.17 -0.41
C GLU A 46 -2.86 -7.82 0.21
N GLU A 47 -2.83 -9.14 0.25
CA GLU A 47 -1.69 -9.87 0.78
C GLU A 47 -0.42 -9.60 -0.02
N GLN A 48 -0.55 -9.51 -1.34
CA GLN A 48 0.58 -9.20 -2.19
C GLN A 48 1.05 -7.77 -1.98
N ALA A 49 0.12 -6.84 -1.78
CA ALA A 49 0.45 -5.46 -1.49
C ALA A 49 1.22 -5.35 -0.17
N ASP A 50 0.79 -6.10 0.85
CA ASP A 50 1.49 -6.12 2.14
C ASP A 50 2.92 -6.61 1.99
N GLN A 51 3.16 -7.60 1.14
CA GLN A 51 4.50 -8.13 0.91
C GLN A 51 5.39 -7.13 0.20
N PHE A 52 4.81 -6.26 -0.62
CA PHE A 52 5.57 -5.24 -1.33
C PHE A 52 6.13 -4.18 -0.36
N ILE A 53 5.38 -3.89 0.67
CA ILE A 53 5.82 -2.94 1.68
C ILE A 53 6.95 -3.56 2.53
#